data_715f0976e5e4d77f20efdd58261e724b
#
_entry.id   715f0976e5e4d77f20efdd58261e724b
#
_cell.length_a   1.000
_cell.length_b   1.000
_cell.length_c   1.000
_cell.angle_alpha   90.00
_cell.angle_beta   90.00
_cell.angle_gamma   90.00
#
_symmetry.space_group_name_H-M   'P 1'
#
loop_
_entity.id
_entity.type
_entity.pdbx_description
1 polymer ?
#
loop_
_entity_poly.entity_id
_entity_poly.type
_entity_poly.pdbx_seq_one_letter_code
_entity_poly.pdbx_strand_id
1 'polypeptide(L)'
;MFRMEMGASLRLGSAIHFGRTRNAMPLQNRVTPFGEMIATPARGMFTGNRGIIHDPVTRTLLKKRWSLKCWLICRLRYKNLHRVPMAQRSWTELFFLDEATALAAGHRPCFYCSRDRAAAFRAAWAAGNGGAIPAAPEIDLILHRERLEHRKKRIHPMPGPLSQLPDGAMIAAGDDAFLVVQGHARRWTPFGYEPVDRAPPAAGLLTPPSTLAALRAGYRPILHPSATA
;
A
#
# COMPACT_ATOMS: atom_id res chain seq x y z
N MET A 1 49.32 26.33 60.50
CA MET A 1 48.10 25.55 60.80
C MET A 1 46.93 26.29 60.17
N PHE A 2 46.68 26.10 58.86
CA PHE A 2 45.57 26.71 58.14
C PHE A 2 44.91 25.65 57.30
N ARG A 3 43.64 25.41 57.57
CA ARG A 3 42.76 24.41 56.92
C ARG A 3 42.08 25.12 55.75
N MET A 4 42.30 24.67 54.56
CA MET A 4 41.54 25.09 53.36
C MET A 4 40.40 24.14 53.12
N GLU A 5 39.17 24.63 53.18
CA GLU A 5 37.96 23.92 52.75
C GLU A 5 37.78 24.13 51.25
N MET A 6 37.68 23.02 50.50
CA MET A 6 37.36 23.03 49.09
C MET A 6 35.84 22.85 48.93
N GLY A 7 35.14 23.91 48.51
CA GLY A 7 33.75 23.88 48.14
C GLY A 7 33.50 23.14 46.82
N ALA A 8 32.71 22.09 46.85
CA ALA A 8 32.26 21.38 45.65
C ALA A 8 31.04 22.12 45.03
N SER A 9 31.24 22.68 43.84
CA SER A 9 30.19 23.28 43.04
C SER A 9 29.43 22.18 42.28
N LEU A 10 28.21 21.89 42.69
CA LEU A 10 27.27 21.04 41.96
C LEU A 10 26.75 21.78 40.71
N ARG A 11 27.18 21.33 39.53
CA ARG A 11 26.56 21.78 38.26
C ARG A 11 25.25 21.03 38.08
N LEU A 12 24.14 21.74 38.16
CA LEU A 12 22.83 21.25 37.75
C LEU A 12 22.85 21.01 36.23
N GLY A 13 22.73 19.74 35.86
CA GLY A 13 22.53 19.33 34.47
C GLY A 13 21.17 19.80 33.97
N SER A 14 21.20 20.64 32.93
CA SER A 14 19.99 21.03 32.20
C SER A 14 19.33 19.81 31.60
N ALA A 15 18.18 19.43 32.13
CA ALA A 15 17.30 18.43 31.49
C ALA A 15 16.80 19.02 30.18
N ILE A 16 17.29 18.44 29.06
CA ILE A 16 16.77 18.75 27.74
C ILE A 16 15.35 18.17 27.69
N HIS A 17 14.37 19.05 27.86
CA HIS A 17 12.98 18.76 27.58
C HIS A 17 12.86 18.46 26.09
N PHE A 18 12.74 17.18 25.73
CA PHE A 18 12.25 16.77 24.42
C PHE A 18 10.80 17.26 24.31
N GLY A 19 10.66 18.45 23.76
CA GLY A 19 9.38 19.06 23.47
C GLY A 19 8.57 18.07 22.61
N ARG A 20 7.39 17.69 23.11
CA ARG A 20 6.34 17.02 22.34
C ARG A 20 6.15 17.78 21.04
N THR A 21 6.67 17.25 19.95
CA THR A 21 6.46 17.80 18.61
C THR A 21 4.96 17.93 18.38
N ARG A 22 4.53 19.16 18.09
CA ARG A 22 3.18 19.48 17.63
C ARG A 22 2.74 18.40 16.65
N ASN A 23 1.48 17.93 16.75
CA ASN A 23 0.86 16.97 15.86
C ASN A 23 1.05 17.42 14.40
N ALA A 24 2.15 16.99 13.79
CA ALA A 24 2.34 17.22 12.36
C ALA A 24 1.24 16.48 11.63
N MET A 25 0.47 17.20 10.79
CA MET A 25 -0.57 16.61 9.95
C MET A 25 0.03 15.42 9.20
N PRO A 26 -0.67 14.26 9.18
CA PRO A 26 -0.19 13.10 8.43
C PRO A 26 0.03 13.44 6.96
N LEU A 27 1.10 12.91 6.37
CA LEU A 27 1.35 13.07 4.95
C LEU A 27 0.25 12.37 4.13
N GLN A 28 -0.13 12.99 3.01
CA GLN A 28 -1.10 12.44 2.06
C GLN A 28 -0.44 11.36 1.20
N ASN A 29 -0.11 10.23 1.79
CA ASN A 29 0.62 9.13 1.15
C ASN A 29 0.13 7.72 1.54
N ARG A 30 -1.06 7.59 2.12
CA ARG A 30 -1.75 6.31 2.33
C ARG A 30 -2.66 6.05 1.14
N VAL A 31 -2.53 4.89 0.52
CA VAL A 31 -3.26 4.53 -0.70
C VAL A 31 -4.44 3.65 -0.35
N THR A 32 -5.63 4.05 -0.80
CA THR A 32 -6.87 3.28 -0.67
C THR A 32 -6.95 2.19 -1.76
N PRO A 33 -7.85 1.21 -1.64
CA PRO A 33 -8.12 0.23 -2.71
C PRO A 33 -8.56 0.88 -4.03
N PHE A 34 -9.18 2.08 -3.96
CA PHE A 34 -9.51 2.90 -5.13
C PHE A 34 -8.29 3.59 -5.75
N GLY A 35 -7.12 3.45 -5.15
CA GLY A 35 -5.88 4.05 -5.64
C GLY A 35 -5.73 5.53 -5.29
N GLU A 36 -6.61 6.08 -4.49
CA GLU A 36 -6.53 7.43 -3.95
C GLU A 36 -5.48 7.54 -2.87
N MET A 37 -4.91 8.71 -2.70
CA MET A 37 -3.93 8.98 -1.66
C MET A 37 -4.56 9.89 -0.61
N ILE A 38 -4.63 9.41 0.63
CA ILE A 38 -5.26 10.10 1.76
C ILE A 38 -4.23 10.44 2.84
N ALA A 39 -4.53 11.47 3.63
CA ALA A 39 -3.78 11.85 4.82
C ALA A 39 -4.42 11.19 6.05
N THR A 40 -3.73 10.23 6.65
CA THR A 40 -4.20 9.53 7.85
C THR A 40 -3.01 9.04 8.68
N PRO A 41 -3.09 8.98 10.01
CA PRO A 41 -2.04 8.44 10.87
C PRO A 41 -1.92 6.91 10.78
N ALA A 42 -2.83 6.23 10.09
CA ALA A 42 -2.82 4.78 9.92
C ALA A 42 -1.47 4.25 9.41
N ARG A 43 -1.06 3.09 9.91
CA ARG A 43 0.18 2.41 9.52
C ARG A 43 -0.12 1.30 8.54
N GLY A 44 0.64 1.24 7.45
CA GLY A 44 0.54 0.16 6.48
C GLY A 44 1.66 -0.86 6.64
N MET A 45 1.46 -2.06 6.10
CA MET A 45 2.44 -3.16 6.09
C MET A 45 3.42 -3.06 4.93
N PHE A 46 3.09 -2.32 3.88
CA PHE A 46 3.90 -2.16 2.68
C PHE A 46 4.10 -0.71 2.31
N THR A 47 5.22 -0.43 1.65
CA THR A 47 5.43 0.81 0.91
C THR A 47 5.44 0.54 -0.58
N GLY A 48 5.42 1.60 -1.38
CA GLY A 48 5.55 1.49 -2.83
C GLY A 48 5.58 2.84 -3.50
N ASN A 49 5.53 2.86 -4.82
CA ASN A 49 5.61 4.11 -5.55
C ASN A 49 4.95 4.03 -6.93
N ARG A 50 4.73 5.21 -7.51
CA ARG A 50 4.24 5.46 -8.87
C ARG A 50 5.15 6.45 -9.61
N GLY A 51 6.44 6.53 -9.17
CA GLY A 51 7.43 7.52 -9.58
C GLY A 51 7.41 8.77 -8.70
N ILE A 52 7.92 9.89 -9.20
CA ILE A 52 8.03 11.17 -8.49
C ILE A 52 6.73 11.96 -8.67
N ILE A 53 5.93 12.08 -7.63
CA ILE A 53 4.61 12.74 -7.64
C ILE A 53 4.42 13.68 -6.43
N HIS A 54 5.51 14.13 -5.80
CA HIS A 54 5.48 15.06 -4.68
C HIS A 54 6.49 16.19 -4.87
N ASP A 55 6.30 17.26 -4.14
CA ASP A 55 7.27 18.32 -3.93
C ASP A 55 8.07 17.98 -2.64
N PRO A 56 9.41 17.89 -2.69
CA PRO A 56 10.21 17.49 -1.53
C PRO A 56 10.34 18.60 -0.47
N VAL A 57 10.14 19.87 -0.83
CA VAL A 57 10.25 20.99 0.10
C VAL A 57 9.00 21.09 0.97
N THR A 58 7.82 21.07 0.33
CA THR A 58 6.53 21.15 1.02
C THR A 58 6.04 19.78 1.49
N ARG A 59 6.58 18.70 0.96
CA ARG A 59 6.14 17.31 1.17
C ARG A 59 4.67 17.10 0.84
N THR A 60 4.16 17.82 -0.15
CA THR A 60 2.78 17.72 -0.65
C THR A 60 2.75 17.03 -2.00
N LEU A 61 1.60 16.43 -2.34
CA LEU A 61 1.41 15.79 -3.64
C LEU A 61 1.25 16.84 -4.76
N LEU A 62 1.88 16.57 -5.90
CA LEU A 62 1.65 17.30 -7.14
C LEU A 62 0.26 16.99 -7.72
N LYS A 63 -0.18 17.74 -8.74
CA LYS A 63 -1.45 17.47 -9.46
C LYS A 63 -1.45 16.09 -10.15
N LYS A 64 -0.28 15.62 -10.64
CA LYS A 64 -0.15 14.27 -11.20
C LYS A 64 -0.21 13.20 -10.12
N ARG A 65 -0.86 12.08 -10.40
CA ARG A 65 -1.02 10.95 -9.48
C ARG A 65 -0.12 9.76 -9.79
N TRP A 66 0.65 9.84 -10.86
CA TRP A 66 1.73 8.94 -11.26
C TRP A 66 2.69 9.64 -12.24
N SER A 67 3.92 9.17 -12.33
CA SER A 67 4.91 9.58 -13.33
C SER A 67 5.55 8.40 -14.06
N LEU A 68 5.26 7.18 -13.60
CA LEU A 68 5.71 5.93 -14.23
C LEU A 68 4.51 4.99 -14.38
N LYS A 69 4.55 4.11 -15.40
CA LYS A 69 3.58 3.01 -15.54
C LYS A 69 3.89 1.84 -14.59
N CYS A 70 5.11 1.72 -14.12
CA CYS A 70 5.57 0.72 -13.16
C CYS A 70 5.15 1.15 -11.75
N TRP A 71 4.06 0.58 -11.23
CA TRP A 71 3.58 0.80 -9.87
C TRP A 71 3.98 -0.38 -8.99
N LEU A 72 4.79 -0.13 -7.97
CA LEU A 72 5.46 -1.17 -7.20
C LEU A 72 4.94 -1.27 -5.77
N ILE A 73 4.90 -2.52 -5.27
CA ILE A 73 4.74 -2.87 -3.86
C ILE A 73 6.12 -3.23 -3.33
N CYS A 74 6.57 -2.53 -2.29
CA CYS A 74 7.89 -2.68 -1.70
C CYS A 74 7.80 -3.04 -0.22
N ARG A 75 8.84 -3.69 0.32
CA ARG A 75 8.97 -3.93 1.76
C ARG A 75 9.21 -2.61 2.50
N LEU A 76 8.68 -2.46 3.71
CA LEU A 76 8.93 -1.28 4.57
C LEU A 76 10.41 -1.20 4.97
N ARG A 77 11.06 -2.34 5.20
CA ARG A 77 12.47 -2.43 5.56
C ARG A 77 13.21 -3.25 4.52
N TYR A 78 14.28 -2.70 3.96
CA TYR A 78 15.15 -3.38 3.02
C TYR A 78 16.57 -2.79 3.08
N LYS A 79 17.60 -3.64 3.30
CA LYS A 79 19.05 -3.27 3.31
C LYS A 79 19.37 -2.04 4.19
N ASN A 80 18.84 -1.94 5.39
CA ASN A 80 19.06 -0.81 6.32
C ASN A 80 18.81 0.59 5.73
N LEU A 81 18.04 0.68 4.65
CA LEU A 81 17.67 1.95 4.03
C LEU A 81 16.61 2.66 4.89
N HIS A 82 17.00 3.77 5.48
CA HIS A 82 16.11 4.67 6.19
C HIS A 82 15.84 5.90 5.32
N ARG A 83 14.56 6.19 5.07
CA ARG A 83 14.16 7.35 4.29
C ARG A 83 13.13 8.16 5.06
N VAL A 84 13.30 9.48 5.04
CA VAL A 84 12.24 10.38 5.48
C VAL A 84 11.23 10.50 4.33
N PRO A 85 9.97 10.06 4.51
CA PRO A 85 9.02 10.05 3.42
C PRO A 85 8.82 11.42 2.78
N MET A 86 8.83 11.47 1.45
CA MET A 86 8.60 12.66 0.63
C MET A 86 9.58 13.82 0.86
N ALA A 87 10.75 13.57 1.49
CA ALA A 87 11.73 14.62 1.79
C ALA A 87 12.83 14.78 0.74
N GLN A 88 12.87 13.94 -0.28
CA GLN A 88 13.91 13.95 -1.31
C GLN A 88 13.28 13.90 -2.71
N ARG A 89 13.92 14.50 -3.69
CA ARG A 89 13.52 14.38 -5.11
C ARG A 89 13.81 12.98 -5.66
N SER A 90 13.08 12.01 -5.16
CA SER A 90 13.12 10.62 -5.60
C SER A 90 11.70 10.09 -5.72
N TRP A 91 11.52 8.78 -5.93
CA TRP A 91 10.19 8.20 -5.93
C TRP A 91 9.41 8.53 -4.64
N THR A 92 8.10 8.80 -4.77
CA THR A 92 7.23 9.13 -3.65
C THR A 92 6.91 7.89 -2.83
N GLU A 93 7.19 7.94 -1.53
CA GLU A 93 6.86 6.85 -0.61
C GLU A 93 5.36 6.83 -0.34
N LEU A 94 4.68 5.88 -0.97
CA LEU A 94 3.29 5.54 -0.73
C LEU A 94 3.21 4.36 0.25
N PHE A 95 2.14 4.27 1.03
CA PHE A 95 1.94 3.18 1.99
C PHE A 95 0.58 2.53 1.78
N PHE A 96 0.54 1.21 1.96
CA PHE A 96 -0.66 0.38 1.81
C PHE A 96 -0.93 -0.36 3.11
N LEU A 97 -2.21 -0.51 3.47
CA LEU A 97 -2.61 -1.32 4.61
C LEU A 97 -1.93 -2.70 4.51
N ASP A 98 -2.11 -3.36 3.36
CA ASP A 98 -1.55 -4.66 3.05
C ASP A 98 -1.30 -4.84 1.54
N GLU A 99 -0.91 -6.05 1.13
CA GLU A 99 -0.63 -6.34 -0.27
C GLU A 99 -1.92 -6.39 -1.11
N ALA A 100 -3.05 -6.85 -0.55
CA ALA A 100 -4.34 -6.87 -1.26
C ALA A 100 -4.81 -5.46 -1.63
N THR A 101 -4.69 -4.50 -0.70
CA THR A 101 -4.94 -3.08 -0.96
C THR A 101 -4.09 -2.54 -2.10
N ALA A 102 -2.79 -2.89 -2.10
CA ALA A 102 -1.87 -2.43 -3.14
C ALA A 102 -2.18 -3.06 -4.52
N LEU A 103 -2.49 -4.36 -4.55
CA LEU A 103 -2.92 -5.08 -5.76
C LEU A 103 -4.21 -4.49 -6.32
N ALA A 104 -5.21 -4.23 -5.49
CA ALA A 104 -6.46 -3.59 -5.88
C ALA A 104 -6.22 -2.20 -6.48
N ALA A 105 -5.31 -1.42 -5.90
CA ALA A 105 -4.90 -0.14 -6.46
C ALA A 105 -4.08 -0.26 -7.76
N GLY A 106 -3.78 -1.47 -8.23
CA GLY A 106 -3.11 -1.76 -9.50
C GLY A 106 -1.58 -1.75 -9.43
N HIS A 107 -0.99 -2.04 -8.26
CA HIS A 107 0.45 -2.24 -8.08
C HIS A 107 0.80 -3.73 -8.20
N ARG A 108 2.07 -4.03 -8.39
CA ARG A 108 2.64 -5.38 -8.36
C ARG A 108 3.88 -5.46 -7.46
N PRO A 109 4.25 -6.64 -6.96
CA PRO A 109 5.46 -6.83 -6.18
C PRO A 109 6.74 -6.39 -6.90
N CYS A 110 7.67 -5.80 -6.14
CA CYS A 110 8.92 -5.27 -6.64
C CYS A 110 10.00 -6.36 -6.74
N PHE A 111 10.63 -6.51 -7.90
CA PHE A 111 11.74 -7.47 -8.09
C PHE A 111 13.02 -7.11 -7.32
N TYR A 112 13.19 -5.84 -6.93
CA TYR A 112 14.38 -5.40 -6.21
C TYR A 112 14.34 -5.78 -4.73
N CYS A 113 13.24 -5.43 -4.02
CA CYS A 113 13.15 -5.65 -2.58
C CYS A 113 12.32 -6.88 -2.16
N SER A 114 11.58 -7.50 -3.09
CA SER A 114 10.69 -8.64 -2.84
C SER A 114 10.72 -9.62 -4.01
N ARG A 115 11.94 -10.08 -4.39
CA ARG A 115 12.15 -10.92 -5.57
C ARG A 115 11.28 -12.18 -5.56
N ASP A 116 11.21 -12.86 -4.42
CA ASP A 116 10.44 -14.10 -4.27
C ASP A 116 8.95 -13.88 -4.56
N ARG A 117 8.39 -12.83 -3.95
CA ARG A 117 7.00 -12.44 -4.16
C ARG A 117 6.74 -12.00 -5.61
N ALA A 118 7.66 -11.23 -6.19
CA ALA A 118 7.55 -10.80 -7.57
C ALA A 118 7.64 -11.97 -8.56
N ALA A 119 8.48 -12.96 -8.29
CA ALA A 119 8.59 -14.19 -9.09
C ALA A 119 7.32 -15.03 -8.95
N ALA A 120 6.81 -15.24 -7.73
CA ALA A 120 5.56 -15.96 -7.48
C ALA A 120 4.36 -15.29 -8.15
N PHE A 121 4.26 -13.95 -8.04
CA PHE A 121 3.20 -13.18 -8.71
C PHE A 121 3.27 -13.36 -10.23
N ARG A 122 4.46 -13.28 -10.83
CA ARG A 122 4.66 -13.41 -12.27
C ARG A 122 4.32 -14.82 -12.77
N ALA A 123 4.69 -15.86 -12.01
CA ALA A 123 4.34 -17.25 -12.34
C ALA A 123 2.82 -17.48 -12.29
N ALA A 124 2.16 -17.02 -11.21
CA ALA A 124 0.72 -17.09 -11.08
C ALA A 124 -0.01 -16.24 -12.13
N TRP A 125 0.56 -15.08 -12.50
CA TRP A 125 0.07 -14.27 -13.60
C TRP A 125 0.05 -15.04 -14.91
N ALA A 126 1.16 -15.70 -15.28
CA ALA A 126 1.23 -16.52 -16.49
C ALA A 126 0.21 -17.66 -16.46
N ALA A 127 0.11 -18.38 -15.34
CA ALA A 127 -0.85 -19.47 -15.18
C ALA A 127 -2.31 -19.01 -15.27
N GLY A 128 -2.63 -17.84 -14.71
CA GLY A 128 -4.00 -17.34 -14.68
C GLY A 128 -4.45 -16.61 -15.96
N ASN A 129 -3.53 -15.99 -16.69
CA ASN A 129 -3.85 -15.20 -17.89
C ASN A 129 -3.51 -15.94 -19.20
N GLY A 130 -2.93 -17.13 -19.10
CA GLY A 130 -2.46 -17.91 -20.26
C GLY A 130 -1.15 -17.40 -20.84
N GLY A 131 -0.35 -18.29 -21.41
CA GLY A 131 0.85 -17.96 -22.14
C GLY A 131 2.15 -18.12 -21.37
N ALA A 132 3.23 -17.59 -21.96
CA ALA A 132 4.57 -17.60 -21.35
C ALA A 132 4.65 -16.64 -20.17
N ILE A 133 5.65 -16.85 -19.31
CA ILE A 133 5.91 -15.95 -18.19
C ILE A 133 6.32 -14.56 -18.73
N PRO A 134 5.49 -13.51 -18.55
CA PRO A 134 5.73 -12.20 -19.16
C PRO A 134 6.90 -11.48 -18.50
N ALA A 135 7.54 -10.56 -19.22
CA ALA A 135 8.47 -9.62 -18.62
C ALA A 135 7.71 -8.60 -17.73
N ALA A 136 8.37 -8.08 -16.69
CA ALA A 136 7.74 -7.14 -15.77
C ALA A 136 7.16 -5.88 -16.45
N PRO A 137 7.80 -5.29 -17.47
CA PRO A 137 7.22 -4.15 -18.22
C PRO A 137 5.92 -4.50 -18.96
N GLU A 138 5.74 -5.74 -19.42
CA GLU A 138 4.51 -6.19 -20.08
C GLU A 138 3.34 -6.23 -19.09
N ILE A 139 3.59 -6.76 -17.87
CA ILE A 139 2.62 -6.70 -16.77
C ILE A 139 2.26 -5.24 -16.45
N ASP A 140 3.26 -4.35 -16.39
CA ASP A 140 3.03 -2.92 -16.09
C ASP A 140 2.15 -2.24 -17.14
N LEU A 141 2.28 -2.59 -18.41
CA LEU A 141 1.45 -2.05 -19.49
C LEU A 141 0.00 -2.55 -19.41
N ILE A 142 -0.20 -3.84 -19.11
CA ILE A 142 -1.53 -4.43 -18.94
C ILE A 142 -2.22 -3.80 -17.73
N LEU A 143 -1.55 -3.81 -16.56
CA LEU A 143 -2.07 -3.19 -15.35
C LEU A 143 -2.39 -1.71 -15.54
N HIS A 144 -1.59 -0.97 -16.34
CA HIS A 144 -1.86 0.44 -16.57
C HIS A 144 -3.18 0.68 -17.31
N ARG A 145 -3.56 -0.21 -18.24
CA ARG A 145 -4.85 -0.18 -18.94
C ARG A 145 -6.02 -0.62 -18.06
N GLU A 146 -5.79 -1.58 -17.18
CA GLU A 146 -6.83 -2.14 -16.33
C GLU A 146 -7.16 -1.27 -15.11
N ARG A 147 -6.16 -0.62 -14.51
CA ARG A 147 -6.36 0.16 -13.28
C ARG A 147 -6.92 1.57 -13.48
N LEU A 148 -6.89 2.10 -14.71
CA LEU A 148 -7.28 3.48 -15.01
C LEU A 148 -8.26 3.55 -16.18
N GLU A 149 -9.26 4.40 -16.01
CA GLU A 149 -10.18 4.85 -17.04
C GLU A 149 -10.34 6.38 -16.89
N HIS A 150 -10.09 7.14 -17.97
CA HIS A 150 -10.10 8.59 -17.94
C HIS A 150 -9.35 9.20 -16.75
N ARG A 151 -8.17 8.62 -16.42
CA ARG A 151 -7.28 8.98 -15.27
C ARG A 151 -7.86 8.70 -13.88
N LYS A 152 -9.04 8.13 -13.76
CA LYS A 152 -9.66 7.67 -12.51
C LYS A 152 -9.45 6.17 -12.33
N LYS A 153 -9.72 5.67 -11.14
CA LYS A 153 -9.78 4.23 -10.90
C LYS A 153 -10.81 3.57 -11.81
N ARG A 154 -10.39 2.56 -12.55
CA ARG A 154 -11.31 1.70 -13.30
C ARG A 154 -11.90 0.66 -12.36
N ILE A 155 -13.23 0.59 -12.29
CA ILE A 155 -13.97 -0.44 -11.61
C ILE A 155 -14.48 -1.40 -12.69
N HIS A 156 -14.22 -2.69 -12.51
CA HIS A 156 -14.58 -3.71 -13.48
C HIS A 156 -15.90 -4.39 -13.09
N PRO A 157 -16.64 -4.96 -14.05
CA PRO A 157 -17.80 -5.80 -13.75
C PRO A 157 -17.40 -6.96 -12.84
N MET A 158 -18.31 -7.37 -11.96
CA MET A 158 -18.14 -8.57 -11.15
C MET A 158 -18.11 -9.82 -12.03
N PRO A 159 -17.06 -10.67 -11.91
CA PRO A 159 -16.95 -11.88 -12.76
C PRO A 159 -17.78 -13.06 -12.25
N GLY A 160 -18.60 -12.86 -11.24
CA GLY A 160 -19.43 -13.85 -10.60
C GLY A 160 -19.81 -13.46 -9.16
N PRO A 161 -20.47 -14.36 -8.42
CA PRO A 161 -20.82 -14.11 -7.03
C PRO A 161 -19.59 -13.98 -6.12
N LEU A 162 -19.75 -13.30 -4.99
CA LEU A 162 -18.68 -13.04 -4.02
C LEU A 162 -17.98 -14.33 -3.57
N SER A 163 -18.74 -15.39 -3.33
CA SER A 163 -18.23 -16.69 -2.87
C SER A 163 -17.28 -17.38 -3.85
N GLN A 164 -17.27 -16.97 -5.12
CA GLN A 164 -16.37 -17.50 -6.16
C GLN A 164 -15.13 -16.61 -6.39
N LEU A 165 -15.02 -15.49 -5.69
CA LEU A 165 -13.83 -14.66 -5.76
C LEU A 165 -12.71 -15.27 -4.91
N PRO A 166 -11.45 -15.21 -5.38
CA PRO A 166 -10.31 -15.69 -4.62
C PRO A 166 -10.03 -14.76 -3.43
N ASP A 167 -9.44 -15.32 -2.37
CA ASP A 167 -8.94 -14.55 -1.24
C ASP A 167 -7.95 -13.48 -1.70
N GLY A 168 -8.09 -12.27 -1.13
CA GLY A 168 -7.29 -11.13 -1.53
C GLY A 168 -7.87 -10.30 -2.69
N ALA A 169 -8.96 -10.74 -3.32
CA ALA A 169 -9.71 -9.89 -4.23
C ALA A 169 -10.38 -8.76 -3.45
N MET A 170 -10.49 -7.59 -4.09
CA MET A 170 -11.20 -6.45 -3.49
C MET A 170 -12.31 -5.96 -4.42
N ILE A 171 -13.45 -5.64 -3.82
CA ILE A 171 -14.65 -5.17 -4.51
C ILE A 171 -15.06 -3.79 -3.99
N ALA A 172 -15.85 -3.07 -4.78
CA ALA A 172 -16.49 -1.82 -4.40
C ALA A 172 -18.01 -2.02 -4.20
N ALA A 173 -18.55 -1.34 -3.21
CA ALA A 173 -20.00 -1.14 -3.08
C ALA A 173 -20.25 0.30 -2.63
N GLY A 174 -20.74 1.14 -3.53
CA GLY A 174 -20.72 2.59 -3.33
C GLY A 174 -19.28 3.11 -3.18
N ASP A 175 -19.07 3.92 -2.15
CA ASP A 175 -17.77 4.49 -1.82
C ASP A 175 -16.91 3.57 -0.92
N ASP A 176 -17.44 2.44 -0.48
CA ASP A 176 -16.75 1.49 0.38
C ASP A 176 -16.03 0.42 -0.45
N ALA A 177 -14.87 -0.01 0.06
CA ALA A 177 -14.10 -1.14 -0.46
C ALA A 177 -14.16 -2.33 0.51
N PHE A 178 -14.22 -3.53 -0.05
CA PHE A 178 -14.26 -4.76 0.74
C PHE A 178 -13.23 -5.74 0.23
N LEU A 179 -12.55 -6.38 1.17
CA LEU A 179 -11.68 -7.53 0.94
C LEU A 179 -12.52 -8.81 0.92
N VAL A 180 -12.21 -9.71 0.02
CA VAL A 180 -12.76 -11.07 0.03
C VAL A 180 -11.78 -12.02 0.71
N VAL A 181 -12.26 -12.70 1.75
CA VAL A 181 -11.51 -13.74 2.49
C VAL A 181 -12.48 -14.88 2.82
N GLN A 182 -12.13 -16.11 2.41
CA GLN A 182 -12.93 -17.31 2.65
C GLN A 182 -14.40 -17.16 2.19
N GLY A 183 -14.62 -16.49 1.07
CA GLY A 183 -15.94 -16.23 0.51
C GLY A 183 -16.76 -15.14 1.24
N HIS A 184 -16.19 -14.49 2.25
CA HIS A 184 -16.81 -13.41 3.02
C HIS A 184 -16.21 -12.05 2.68
N ALA A 185 -17.03 -11.01 2.79
CA ALA A 185 -16.57 -9.62 2.65
C ALA A 185 -16.10 -9.08 4.02
N ARG A 186 -15.01 -8.30 4.01
CA ARG A 186 -14.53 -7.52 5.15
C ARG A 186 -14.38 -6.06 4.70
N ARG A 187 -15.03 -5.12 5.38
CA ARG A 187 -14.95 -3.71 5.03
C ARG A 187 -13.54 -3.18 5.27
N TRP A 188 -12.96 -2.55 4.24
CA TRP A 188 -11.66 -1.92 4.34
C TRP A 188 -11.75 -0.58 5.05
N THR A 189 -10.83 -0.34 5.98
CA THR A 189 -10.54 0.99 6.54
C THR A 189 -9.03 1.25 6.49
N PRO A 190 -8.57 2.48 6.63
CA PRO A 190 -7.13 2.76 6.70
C PRO A 190 -6.41 2.05 7.86
N PHE A 191 -7.14 1.61 8.89
CA PHE A 191 -6.61 0.99 10.11
C PHE A 191 -6.71 -0.53 10.11
N GLY A 192 -7.43 -1.13 9.17
CA GLY A 192 -7.66 -2.57 9.10
C GLY A 192 -8.98 -2.92 8.43
N TYR A 193 -9.36 -4.17 8.55
CA TYR A 193 -10.61 -4.72 8.04
C TYR A 193 -11.62 -4.90 9.18
N GLU A 194 -12.88 -4.61 8.88
CA GLU A 194 -14.00 -4.75 9.79
C GLU A 194 -14.96 -5.83 9.28
N PRO A 195 -15.53 -6.66 10.16
CA PRO A 195 -16.56 -7.60 9.77
C PRO A 195 -17.79 -6.85 9.25
N VAL A 196 -18.58 -7.52 8.41
CA VAL A 196 -19.88 -7.01 7.95
C VAL A 196 -20.94 -8.10 8.14
N ASP A 197 -22.10 -7.70 8.63
CA ASP A 197 -23.20 -8.64 8.92
C ASP A 197 -23.83 -9.23 7.66
N ARG A 198 -23.74 -8.49 6.54
CA ARG A 198 -24.29 -8.90 5.24
C ARG A 198 -23.29 -8.63 4.13
N ALA A 199 -23.28 -9.50 3.15
CA ALA A 199 -22.54 -9.25 1.92
C ALA A 199 -23.04 -7.93 1.30
N PRO A 200 -22.13 -6.97 0.99
CA PRO A 200 -22.54 -5.74 0.36
C PRO A 200 -23.13 -6.02 -1.03
N PRO A 201 -24.09 -5.21 -1.49
CA PRO A 201 -24.51 -5.26 -2.88
C PRO A 201 -23.32 -4.83 -3.74
N ALA A 202 -22.55 -5.80 -4.26
CA ALA A 202 -21.31 -5.51 -4.95
C ALA A 202 -21.60 -4.74 -6.24
N ALA A 203 -21.05 -3.54 -6.34
CA ALA A 203 -21.17 -2.72 -7.53
C ALA A 203 -20.08 -3.02 -8.56
N GLY A 204 -18.91 -3.54 -8.15
CA GLY A 204 -17.84 -3.85 -9.07
C GLY A 204 -16.55 -4.37 -8.45
N LEU A 205 -15.65 -4.84 -9.30
CA LEU A 205 -14.35 -5.37 -8.92
C LEU A 205 -13.30 -4.26 -8.95
N LEU A 206 -12.59 -4.06 -7.83
CA LEU A 206 -11.45 -3.13 -7.70
C LEU A 206 -10.13 -3.77 -8.15
N THR A 207 -9.95 -5.05 -7.85
CA THR A 207 -8.75 -5.80 -8.29
C THR A 207 -8.73 -5.88 -9.81
N PRO A 208 -7.64 -5.47 -10.48
CA PRO A 208 -7.53 -5.59 -11.94
C PRO A 208 -7.77 -7.03 -12.40
N PRO A 209 -8.46 -7.26 -13.54
CA PRO A 209 -8.82 -8.60 -14.01
C PRO A 209 -7.64 -9.56 -14.15
N SER A 210 -6.53 -9.10 -14.68
CA SER A 210 -5.32 -9.92 -14.80
C SER A 210 -4.68 -10.25 -13.43
N THR A 211 -4.79 -9.35 -12.45
CA THR A 211 -4.41 -9.64 -11.06
C THR A 211 -5.36 -10.63 -10.42
N LEU A 212 -6.67 -10.52 -10.67
CA LEU A 212 -7.66 -11.50 -10.19
C LEU A 212 -7.36 -12.89 -10.74
N ALA A 213 -6.99 -13.00 -12.01
CA ALA A 213 -6.58 -14.25 -12.63
C ALA A 213 -5.35 -14.85 -11.94
N ALA A 214 -4.37 -14.02 -11.59
CA ALA A 214 -3.20 -14.48 -10.82
C ALA A 214 -3.57 -14.96 -9.39
N LEU A 215 -4.53 -14.29 -8.72
CA LEU A 215 -5.05 -14.75 -7.42
C LEU A 215 -5.74 -16.11 -7.57
N ARG A 216 -6.57 -16.30 -8.58
CA ARG A 216 -7.23 -17.60 -8.90
C ARG A 216 -6.21 -18.69 -9.20
N ALA A 217 -5.11 -18.36 -9.86
CA ALA A 217 -4.00 -19.27 -10.16
C ALA A 217 -3.07 -19.53 -8.96
N GLY A 218 -3.43 -19.08 -7.76
CA GLY A 218 -2.74 -19.44 -6.52
C GLY A 218 -1.82 -18.40 -5.93
N TYR A 219 -1.74 -17.17 -6.46
CA TYR A 219 -1.03 -16.11 -5.75
C TYR A 219 -1.77 -15.76 -4.46
N ARG A 220 -1.07 -15.80 -3.33
CA ARG A 220 -1.62 -15.47 -2.00
C ARG A 220 -1.02 -14.15 -1.53
N PRO A 221 -1.78 -13.05 -1.49
CA PRO A 221 -1.30 -11.78 -0.96
C PRO A 221 -1.12 -11.86 0.56
N ILE A 222 -0.17 -11.09 1.08
CA ILE A 222 0.00 -10.90 2.52
C ILE A 222 -1.07 -9.91 2.97
N LEU A 223 -1.97 -10.37 3.83
CA LEU A 223 -3.09 -9.61 4.36
C LEU A 223 -2.76 -8.99 5.72
N HIS A 224 -3.44 -7.90 6.06
CA HIS A 224 -3.41 -7.34 7.40
C HIS A 224 -4.02 -8.32 8.41
N PRO A 225 -3.48 -8.47 9.65
CA PRO A 225 -4.00 -9.43 10.63
C PRO A 225 -5.51 -9.35 10.90
N SER A 226 -6.08 -8.14 10.85
CA SER A 226 -7.53 -7.96 11.01
C SER A 226 -8.39 -8.55 9.89
N ALA A 227 -7.80 -9.04 8.81
CA ALA A 227 -8.55 -9.69 7.73
C ALA A 227 -9.11 -11.06 8.15
N THR A 228 -8.48 -11.71 9.13
CA THR A 228 -8.81 -13.05 9.63
C THR A 228 -9.18 -13.08 11.13
N ALA A 229 -9.22 -11.91 11.76
CA ALA A 229 -9.65 -11.72 13.14
C ALA A 229 -11.17 -11.79 13.29
#